data_afae96bf32ed6fb1088a3624fd6d1e8e
#
_entry.id   afae96bf32ed6fb1088a3624fd6d1e8e
#
_cell.length_a   1.000
_cell.length_b   1.000
_cell.length_c   1.000
_cell.angle_alpha   90.00
_cell.angle_beta   90.00
_cell.angle_gamma   90.00
#
_symmetry.space_group_name_H-M   'P 1'
#
loop_
_entity.id
_entity.type
_entity.pdbx_description
1 polymer ?
#
loop_
_entity_poly.entity_id
_entity_poly.type
_entity_poly.pdbx_seq_one_letter_code
_entity_poly.pdbx_strand_id
1 'polypeptide(L)'
;MTFFGVLFLVLLLSGCTSTSPPVQPTTSVPTTTVVVLSPTPTAEPYPTALALKQYATFGSADMIGQATIYGFEIKANYNWTSPSWNSPRQQGATSPPLDIQQGYNMEKPQEGKTFLFIYVRVMNPGKNAVYAPSAKQFVVNSNGMLYNYLSVHDSDVIIDKVPGTQYDYQIGRGGTVGYIQPGDSNKAEGYLIYEIPATFSPETTYVVSNLDYQNQAVWKLG
;
A
#
# COMPACT_ATOMS: atom_id res chain seq x y z
N MET A 1 28.18 -49.09 -23.18
CA MET A 1 27.47 -50.33 -22.77
C MET A 1 26.02 -50.18 -23.08
N THR A 2 25.60 -50.89 -24.10
CA THR A 2 24.31 -51.03 -24.74
C THR A 2 23.39 -51.96 -23.97
N PHE A 3 22.08 -51.67 -23.87
CA PHE A 3 20.97 -52.64 -23.77
C PHE A 3 19.69 -51.85 -24.10
N PHE A 4 19.07 -52.00 -25.13
CA PHE A 4 18.20 -52.90 -25.91
C PHE A 4 17.17 -53.67 -25.05
N GLY A 5 15.92 -53.55 -25.45
CA GLY A 5 14.85 -54.51 -25.20
C GLY A 5 13.52 -53.81 -24.95
N VAL A 6 12.56 -53.98 -25.65
CA VAL A 6 11.81 -54.88 -26.53
C VAL A 6 10.35 -54.47 -26.46
N LEU A 7 9.85 -54.25 -27.61
CA LEU A 7 8.45 -54.00 -28.01
C LEU A 7 7.60 -55.24 -27.75
N PHE A 8 6.40 -55.07 -27.15
CA PHE A 8 5.34 -56.10 -27.24
C PHE A 8 4.01 -55.46 -27.68
N LEU A 9 3.72 -55.77 -28.94
CA LEU A 9 2.47 -55.48 -29.62
C LEU A 9 1.59 -56.71 -29.46
N VAL A 10 0.42 -56.63 -28.84
CA VAL A 10 -0.60 -57.69 -28.87
C VAL A 10 -1.89 -57.09 -29.40
N LEU A 11 -2.16 -57.47 -30.66
CA LEU A 11 -3.48 -57.33 -31.32
C LEU A 11 -4.32 -58.53 -30.91
N LEU A 12 -5.50 -58.29 -30.35
CA LEU A 12 -6.57 -59.30 -30.34
C LEU A 12 -7.87 -58.69 -30.88
N LEU A 13 -8.20 -59.14 -32.05
CA LEU A 13 -9.50 -59.04 -32.69
C LEU A 13 -10.44 -60.10 -32.10
N SER A 14 -11.64 -59.73 -31.70
CA SER A 14 -12.84 -60.61 -31.71
C SER A 14 -14.09 -59.80 -31.39
N GLY A 15 -14.95 -59.66 -32.30
CA GLY A 15 -16.25 -60.43 -32.35
C GLY A 15 -17.38 -59.50 -31.93
N CYS A 16 -18.13 -59.03 -33.00
CA CYS A 16 -19.44 -58.40 -32.86
C CYS A 16 -20.49 -59.40 -32.42
N THR A 17 -21.19 -59.14 -31.32
CA THR A 17 -22.57 -59.66 -31.13
C THR A 17 -23.44 -58.49 -30.69
N SER A 18 -24.31 -58.06 -31.59
CA SER A 18 -25.35 -57.07 -31.33
C SER A 18 -26.50 -57.70 -30.57
N THR A 19 -26.61 -57.47 -29.31
CA THR A 19 -27.80 -57.64 -28.48
C THR A 19 -28.39 -56.29 -28.16
N SER A 20 -29.61 -56.03 -28.67
CA SER A 20 -30.37 -54.83 -28.33
C SER A 20 -30.71 -54.83 -26.84
N PRO A 21 -30.38 -53.80 -26.10
CA PRO A 21 -30.77 -53.67 -24.68
C PRO A 21 -32.27 -53.35 -24.58
N PRO A 22 -32.95 -53.84 -23.53
CA PRO A 22 -34.36 -53.53 -23.27
C PRO A 22 -34.50 -52.02 -22.98
N VAL A 23 -35.58 -51.45 -23.52
CA VAL A 23 -35.94 -50.02 -23.26
C VAL A 23 -36.29 -49.87 -21.80
N GLN A 24 -35.38 -49.18 -21.10
CA GLN A 24 -35.57 -48.81 -19.69
C GLN A 24 -36.45 -47.55 -19.65
N PRO A 25 -37.49 -47.48 -18.79
CA PRO A 25 -38.32 -46.30 -18.67
C PRO A 25 -37.46 -45.12 -18.15
N THR A 26 -37.38 -44.05 -18.92
CA THR A 26 -36.71 -42.81 -18.55
C THR A 26 -37.48 -42.16 -17.40
N THR A 27 -37.02 -42.37 -16.19
CA THR A 27 -37.47 -41.57 -15.05
C THR A 27 -36.91 -40.16 -15.22
N SER A 28 -37.75 -39.19 -15.50
CA SER A 28 -37.38 -37.78 -15.55
C SER A 28 -36.92 -37.33 -14.17
N VAL A 29 -35.61 -37.15 -14.01
CA VAL A 29 -35.04 -36.54 -12.82
C VAL A 29 -35.47 -35.07 -12.81
N PRO A 30 -36.11 -34.57 -11.74
CA PRO A 30 -36.46 -33.16 -11.66
C PRO A 30 -35.18 -32.35 -11.70
N THR A 31 -35.03 -31.52 -12.71
CA THR A 31 -33.92 -30.55 -12.81
C THR A 31 -34.11 -29.50 -11.68
N THR A 32 -33.40 -29.66 -10.62
CA THR A 32 -33.35 -28.64 -9.56
C THR A 32 -32.65 -27.39 -10.11
N THR A 33 -33.42 -26.36 -10.41
CA THR A 33 -32.88 -25.06 -10.81
C THR A 33 -32.15 -24.48 -9.61
N VAL A 34 -30.82 -24.55 -9.63
CA VAL A 34 -30.00 -23.86 -8.62
C VAL A 34 -30.15 -22.37 -8.89
N VAL A 35 -30.91 -21.69 -8.05
CA VAL A 35 -30.95 -20.21 -8.03
C VAL A 35 -29.60 -19.75 -7.52
N VAL A 36 -28.74 -19.33 -8.43
CA VAL A 36 -27.49 -18.63 -8.10
C VAL A 36 -27.90 -17.27 -7.56
N LEU A 37 -27.92 -17.13 -6.24
CA LEU A 37 -28.09 -15.82 -5.61
C LEU A 37 -26.88 -14.97 -6.01
N SER A 38 -27.14 -13.91 -6.77
CA SER A 38 -26.13 -12.90 -7.05
C SER A 38 -25.65 -12.33 -5.70
N PRO A 39 -24.33 -12.25 -5.45
CA PRO A 39 -23.84 -11.69 -4.19
C PRO A 39 -24.40 -10.28 -4.04
N THR A 40 -25.02 -10.02 -2.90
CA THR A 40 -25.44 -8.65 -2.55
C THR A 40 -24.20 -7.77 -2.53
N PRO A 41 -24.18 -6.63 -3.24
CA PRO A 41 -23.03 -5.74 -3.21
C PRO A 41 -22.75 -5.33 -1.76
N THR A 42 -21.54 -5.61 -1.31
CA THR A 42 -21.06 -5.17 0.01
C THR A 42 -21.04 -3.65 0.00
N ALA A 43 -21.70 -3.01 0.96
CA ALA A 43 -21.70 -1.57 1.08
C ALA A 43 -20.25 -1.04 1.20
N GLU A 44 -19.96 0.03 0.47
CA GLU A 44 -18.65 0.68 0.53
C GLU A 44 -18.39 1.22 1.95
N PRO A 45 -17.27 0.90 2.60
CA PRO A 45 -17.04 1.26 4.00
C PRO A 45 -16.93 2.78 4.21
N TYR A 46 -16.55 3.51 3.17
CA TYR A 46 -16.40 4.98 3.20
C TYR A 46 -17.06 5.61 1.96
N PRO A 47 -18.39 5.72 1.92
CA PRO A 47 -19.11 6.21 0.73
C PRO A 47 -18.83 7.68 0.40
N THR A 48 -18.27 8.44 1.34
CA THR A 48 -17.91 9.85 1.18
C THR A 48 -16.39 10.06 1.06
N ALA A 49 -15.63 9.00 0.78
CA ALA A 49 -14.19 9.11 0.61
C ALA A 49 -13.83 10.08 -0.53
N LEU A 50 -12.84 10.91 -0.27
CA LEU A 50 -12.27 11.84 -1.25
C LEU A 50 -11.46 11.06 -2.29
N ALA A 51 -11.43 11.56 -3.51
CA ALA A 51 -10.48 11.11 -4.51
C ALA A 51 -9.07 11.64 -4.20
N LEU A 52 -8.06 11.03 -4.79
CA LEU A 52 -6.69 11.55 -4.74
C LEU A 52 -6.66 12.99 -5.23
N LYS A 53 -5.79 13.81 -4.64
CA LYS A 53 -5.62 15.25 -4.89
C LYS A 53 -6.76 16.15 -4.42
N GLN A 54 -7.85 15.60 -3.91
CA GLN A 54 -8.86 16.40 -3.22
C GLN A 54 -8.37 16.75 -1.81
N TYR A 55 -8.67 17.98 -1.39
CA TYR A 55 -8.26 18.50 -0.09
C TYR A 55 -9.36 18.34 0.94
N ALA A 56 -8.97 17.83 2.12
CA ALA A 56 -9.78 17.92 3.33
C ALA A 56 -9.32 19.13 4.14
N THR A 57 -10.26 19.91 4.64
CA THR A 57 -9.99 21.07 5.49
C THR A 57 -10.11 20.67 6.96
N PHE A 58 -9.23 21.21 7.80
CA PHE A 58 -9.23 20.98 9.25
C PHE A 58 -8.84 22.27 9.98
N GLY A 59 -8.96 22.24 11.32
CA GLY A 59 -8.73 23.40 12.15
C GLY A 59 -9.99 24.25 12.29
N SER A 60 -9.83 25.46 12.82
CA SER A 60 -10.97 26.37 13.09
C SER A 60 -10.55 27.85 13.03
N ALA A 61 -11.51 28.71 12.78
CA ALA A 61 -11.33 30.16 12.67
C ALA A 61 -10.20 30.54 11.70
N ASP A 62 -9.17 31.23 12.19
CA ASP A 62 -8.05 31.68 11.39
C ASP A 62 -6.88 30.65 11.31
N MET A 63 -7.01 29.52 12.02
CA MET A 63 -6.06 28.40 11.99
C MET A 63 -6.63 27.28 11.10
N ILE A 64 -6.54 27.44 9.80
CA ILE A 64 -7.11 26.52 8.82
C ILE A 64 -5.99 25.79 8.09
N GLY A 65 -6.03 24.47 8.15
CA GLY A 65 -5.15 23.60 7.39
C GLY A 65 -5.92 22.86 6.29
N GLN A 66 -5.20 22.42 5.28
CA GLN A 66 -5.70 21.55 4.22
C GLN A 66 -4.74 20.40 4.03
N ALA A 67 -5.25 19.18 4.00
CA ALA A 67 -4.47 17.96 3.75
C ALA A 67 -4.98 17.25 2.51
N THR A 68 -4.09 16.61 1.78
CA THR A 68 -4.44 15.75 0.65
C THR A 68 -3.47 14.59 0.53
N ILE A 69 -3.99 13.47 0.02
CA ILE A 69 -3.18 12.40 -0.56
C ILE A 69 -3.09 12.69 -2.05
N TYR A 70 -1.87 13.05 -2.53
CA TYR A 70 -1.74 13.45 -3.92
C TYR A 70 -1.26 12.34 -4.86
N GLY A 71 -0.92 11.17 -4.30
CA GLY A 71 -0.57 9.99 -5.07
C GLY A 71 -0.10 8.84 -4.20
N PHE A 72 0.15 7.72 -4.83
CA PHE A 72 0.78 6.55 -4.21
C PHE A 72 1.64 5.79 -5.21
N GLU A 73 2.56 4.98 -4.70
CA GLU A 73 3.36 4.03 -5.47
C GLU A 73 3.46 2.69 -4.74
N ILE A 74 3.59 1.61 -5.51
CA ILE A 74 3.80 0.26 -5.00
C ILE A 74 5.22 -0.16 -5.35
N LYS A 75 5.96 -0.67 -4.37
CA LYS A 75 7.33 -1.13 -4.58
C LYS A 75 7.55 -2.50 -3.93
N ALA A 76 8.01 -3.47 -4.71
CA ALA A 76 8.40 -4.78 -4.18
C ALA A 76 9.63 -4.72 -3.26
N ASN A 77 10.45 -3.71 -3.44
CA ASN A 77 11.60 -3.34 -2.62
C ASN A 77 11.98 -1.89 -2.93
N TYR A 78 12.84 -1.29 -2.12
CA TYR A 78 13.44 -0.01 -2.44
C TYR A 78 14.88 0.06 -1.95
N ASN A 79 15.70 0.83 -2.67
CA ASN A 79 17.05 1.15 -2.25
C ASN A 79 17.08 2.51 -1.58
N TRP A 80 17.91 2.65 -0.57
CA TRP A 80 18.09 3.90 0.12
C TRP A 80 19.56 4.18 0.45
N THR A 81 19.87 5.43 0.64
CA THR A 81 21.17 5.90 1.12
C THR A 81 20.94 7.01 2.15
N SER A 82 21.85 7.14 3.07
CA SER A 82 21.87 8.23 4.04
C SER A 82 23.22 8.95 3.94
N PRO A 83 23.24 10.20 3.47
CA PRO A 83 24.46 10.99 3.38
C PRO A 83 25.17 11.18 4.72
N SER A 84 24.44 11.24 5.83
CA SER A 84 25.03 11.37 7.16
C SER A 84 25.73 10.10 7.64
N TRP A 85 25.23 8.92 7.30
CA TRP A 85 25.88 7.64 7.58
C TRP A 85 27.15 7.43 6.73
N ASN A 86 27.15 7.98 5.54
CA ASN A 86 28.28 7.91 4.60
C ASN A 86 29.27 9.07 4.80
N SER A 87 29.00 9.99 5.72
CA SER A 87 29.84 11.15 5.96
C SER A 87 31.07 10.80 6.82
N PRO A 88 32.28 11.17 6.40
CA PRO A 88 33.49 11.00 7.22
C PRO A 88 33.43 11.66 8.60
N ARG A 89 32.55 12.65 8.79
CA ARG A 89 32.39 13.36 10.07
C ARG A 89 31.66 12.53 11.13
N GLN A 90 30.84 11.58 10.77
CA GLN A 90 30.19 10.66 11.70
C GLN A 90 31.04 9.42 11.99
N GLN A 91 32.07 9.18 11.20
CA GLN A 91 33.06 8.12 11.44
C GLN A 91 33.99 8.38 12.64
N GLY A 92 33.82 9.53 13.32
CA GLY A 92 34.74 9.97 14.37
C GLY A 92 34.68 9.23 15.69
N ALA A 93 33.75 8.30 15.92
CA ALA A 93 33.67 7.58 17.19
C ALA A 93 33.40 6.08 17.06
N THR A 94 32.72 5.64 16.04
CA THR A 94 32.52 4.22 15.77
C THR A 94 32.37 4.06 14.28
N SER A 95 33.12 3.11 13.70
CA SER A 95 32.92 2.72 12.32
C SER A 95 31.46 2.38 12.12
N PRO A 96 30.82 2.83 11.02
CA PRO A 96 29.47 2.37 10.70
C PRO A 96 29.47 0.84 10.73
N PRO A 97 28.36 0.20 11.11
CA PRO A 97 28.25 -1.23 11.01
C PRO A 97 28.77 -1.71 9.64
N LEU A 98 29.59 -2.75 9.63
CA LEU A 98 30.27 -3.22 8.41
C LEU A 98 29.33 -3.71 7.31
N ASP A 99 28.05 -3.84 7.62
CA ASP A 99 26.96 -4.18 6.72
C ASP A 99 26.34 -2.97 6.00
N ILE A 100 26.60 -1.74 6.47
CA ILE A 100 26.21 -0.53 5.76
C ILE A 100 27.31 -0.20 4.74
N GLN A 101 27.17 -0.74 3.57
CA GLN A 101 28.07 -0.43 2.47
C GLN A 101 27.86 1.03 2.03
N GLN A 102 28.97 1.71 1.76
CA GLN A 102 28.91 2.98 1.03
C GLN A 102 28.17 2.74 -0.30
N GLY A 103 26.94 3.24 -0.40
CA GLY A 103 26.19 3.07 -1.64
C GLY A 103 24.71 2.88 -1.36
N TYR A 104 24.22 1.69 -1.49
CA TYR A 104 22.80 1.40 -1.47
C TYR A 104 22.49 0.29 -0.46
N ASN A 105 21.58 0.61 0.44
CA ASN A 105 20.92 -0.38 1.27
C ASN A 105 19.60 -0.74 0.60
N MET A 106 19.23 -2.01 0.64
CA MET A 106 17.99 -2.49 0.06
C MET A 106 17.05 -2.95 1.15
N GLU A 107 15.85 -2.36 1.16
CA GLU A 107 14.75 -2.85 1.99
C GLU A 107 13.86 -3.80 1.20
N LYS A 108 13.52 -4.91 1.86
CA LYS A 108 12.60 -5.92 1.33
C LYS A 108 11.44 -6.08 2.31
N PRO A 109 10.21 -6.16 1.82
CA PRO A 109 9.08 -6.43 2.69
C PRO A 109 9.12 -7.88 3.17
N GLN A 110 8.35 -8.19 4.21
CA GLN A 110 8.12 -9.57 4.63
C GLN A 110 7.50 -10.39 3.48
N GLU A 111 7.67 -11.70 3.52
CA GLU A 111 7.09 -12.60 2.53
C GLU A 111 5.57 -12.40 2.40
N GLY A 112 5.09 -12.34 1.17
CA GLY A 112 3.68 -12.07 0.84
C GLY A 112 3.24 -10.62 0.99
N LYS A 113 4.17 -9.69 1.28
CA LYS A 113 3.88 -8.26 1.40
C LYS A 113 4.57 -7.42 0.32
N THR A 114 4.19 -6.16 0.25
CA THR A 114 4.76 -5.14 -0.61
C THR A 114 4.81 -3.80 0.14
N PHE A 115 5.62 -2.87 -0.32
CA PHE A 115 5.60 -1.50 0.19
C PHE A 115 4.62 -0.65 -0.59
N LEU A 116 3.79 0.08 0.15
CA LEU A 116 2.91 1.13 -0.35
C LEU A 116 3.46 2.48 0.13
N PHE A 117 3.85 3.32 -0.82
CA PHE A 117 4.24 4.71 -0.58
C PHE A 117 3.02 5.59 -0.77
N ILE A 118 2.66 6.35 0.23
CA ILE A 118 1.57 7.33 0.18
C ILE A 118 2.18 8.73 0.22
N TYR A 119 1.86 9.56 -0.75
CA TYR A 119 2.34 10.93 -0.83
C TYR A 119 1.33 11.89 -0.21
N VAL A 120 1.75 12.53 0.87
CA VAL A 120 0.93 13.45 1.67
C VAL A 120 1.39 14.88 1.45
N ARG A 121 0.44 15.78 1.33
CA ARG A 121 0.67 17.24 1.34
C ARG A 121 -0.26 17.91 2.32
N VAL A 122 0.30 18.77 3.16
CA VAL A 122 -0.46 19.62 4.08
C VAL A 122 -0.06 21.07 3.85
N MET A 123 -1.06 21.96 3.75
CA MET A 123 -0.90 23.39 3.51
C MET A 123 -1.66 24.18 4.55
N ASN A 124 -1.28 25.44 4.69
CA ASN A 124 -1.97 26.38 5.55
C ASN A 124 -2.50 27.58 4.74
N PRO A 125 -3.75 27.53 4.26
CA PRO A 125 -4.39 28.67 3.61
C PRO A 125 -4.97 29.71 4.59
N GLY A 126 -4.87 29.45 5.90
CA GLY A 126 -5.35 30.33 6.95
C GLY A 126 -4.46 31.54 7.17
N LYS A 127 -4.74 32.27 8.25
CA LYS A 127 -3.97 33.48 8.64
C LYS A 127 -2.98 33.22 9.75
N ASN A 128 -3.19 32.19 10.55
CA ASN A 128 -2.35 31.82 11.68
C ASN A 128 -1.74 30.44 11.46
N ALA A 129 -0.63 30.16 12.12
CA ALA A 129 0.02 28.85 12.06
C ALA A 129 -0.94 27.74 12.48
N VAL A 130 -0.91 26.62 11.78
CA VAL A 130 -1.72 25.43 12.05
C VAL A 130 -0.83 24.23 12.32
N TYR A 131 -1.26 23.35 13.22
CA TYR A 131 -0.58 22.08 13.44
C TYR A 131 -0.81 21.14 12.26
N ALA A 132 0.26 20.61 11.70
CA ALA A 132 0.16 19.52 10.73
C ALA A 132 -0.21 18.22 11.43
N PRO A 133 -1.08 17.39 10.84
CA PRO A 133 -1.30 16.03 11.31
C PRO A 133 0.03 15.26 11.33
N SER A 134 0.29 14.51 12.40
CA SER A 134 1.48 13.66 12.47
C SER A 134 1.38 12.47 11.53
N ALA A 135 2.51 11.87 11.16
CA ALA A 135 2.53 10.66 10.33
C ALA A 135 1.66 9.52 10.89
N LYS A 136 1.61 9.38 12.23
CA LYS A 136 0.80 8.37 12.92
C LYS A 136 -0.71 8.55 12.74
N GLN A 137 -1.15 9.74 12.35
CA GLN A 137 -2.56 10.02 12.11
C GLN A 137 -3.04 9.55 10.74
N PHE A 138 -2.13 9.18 9.85
CA PHE A 138 -2.46 8.60 8.56
C PHE A 138 -2.35 7.07 8.65
N VAL A 139 -3.48 6.40 8.50
CA VAL A 139 -3.59 4.93 8.58
C VAL A 139 -4.14 4.41 7.27
N VAL A 140 -3.53 3.38 6.73
CA VAL A 140 -4.08 2.69 5.55
C VAL A 140 -5.08 1.64 6.00
N ASN A 141 -6.28 1.69 5.45
CA ASN A 141 -7.29 0.64 5.57
C ASN A 141 -7.40 -0.10 4.24
N SER A 142 -7.05 -1.37 4.23
CA SER A 142 -7.19 -2.22 3.05
C SER A 142 -8.00 -3.47 3.42
N ASN A 143 -9.13 -3.65 2.78
CA ASN A 143 -10.06 -4.76 3.06
C ASN A 143 -10.45 -4.88 4.55
N GLY A 144 -10.62 -3.74 5.25
CA GLY A 144 -10.97 -3.70 6.66
C GLY A 144 -9.80 -3.88 7.64
N MET A 145 -8.60 -4.17 7.13
CA MET A 145 -7.37 -4.27 7.94
C MET A 145 -6.65 -2.92 7.97
N LEU A 146 -6.17 -2.53 9.15
CA LEU A 146 -5.48 -1.27 9.37
C LEU A 146 -3.97 -1.48 9.39
N TYR A 147 -3.26 -0.64 8.66
CA TYR A 147 -1.80 -0.63 8.55
C TYR A 147 -1.27 0.73 8.98
N ASN A 148 -0.35 0.72 9.95
CA ASN A 148 0.36 1.91 10.38
C ASN A 148 1.58 2.14 9.49
N TYR A 149 2.01 3.41 9.40
CA TYR A 149 3.22 3.73 8.66
C TYR A 149 4.47 3.13 9.35
N LEU A 150 5.45 2.82 8.53
CA LEU A 150 6.77 2.40 9.00
C LEU A 150 7.62 3.65 9.27
N SER A 151 8.13 3.78 10.48
CA SER A 151 9.20 4.74 10.75
C SER A 151 10.49 4.17 10.18
N VAL A 152 10.97 4.75 9.10
CA VAL A 152 12.11 4.22 8.35
C VAL A 152 13.26 5.20 8.46
N HIS A 153 14.36 4.75 9.04
CA HIS A 153 15.65 5.43 9.00
C HIS A 153 15.69 6.86 9.56
N ASP A 154 16.79 7.55 9.28
CA ASP A 154 17.04 8.93 9.70
C ASP A 154 16.47 9.97 8.72
N SER A 155 16.52 11.22 9.17
CA SER A 155 15.92 12.37 8.47
C SER A 155 16.54 12.70 7.11
N ASP A 156 17.73 12.22 6.82
CA ASP A 156 18.49 12.49 5.61
C ASP A 156 18.50 11.32 4.62
N VAL A 157 17.68 10.32 4.87
CA VAL A 157 17.53 9.18 3.95
C VAL A 157 16.97 9.65 2.61
N ILE A 158 17.63 9.22 1.56
CA ILE A 158 17.21 9.36 0.19
C ILE A 158 16.83 7.98 -0.34
N ILE A 159 15.60 7.83 -0.80
CA ILE A 159 15.14 6.60 -1.44
C ILE A 159 15.26 6.76 -2.95
N ASP A 160 15.88 5.78 -3.60
CA ASP A 160 16.09 5.80 -5.05
C ASP A 160 14.74 5.85 -5.79
N LYS A 161 14.65 6.80 -6.73
CA LYS A 161 13.46 7.05 -7.56
C LYS A 161 12.18 7.38 -6.78
N VAL A 162 12.30 7.85 -5.53
CA VAL A 162 11.20 8.39 -4.76
C VAL A 162 11.43 9.88 -4.54
N PRO A 163 10.57 10.75 -5.07
CA PRO A 163 10.76 12.19 -4.92
C PRO A 163 10.44 12.65 -3.50
N GLY A 164 11.20 13.62 -3.01
CA GLY A 164 10.97 14.25 -1.72
C GLY A 164 11.59 13.48 -0.55
N THR A 165 11.10 13.77 0.63
CA THR A 165 11.55 13.21 1.91
C THR A 165 10.39 12.56 2.64
N GLN A 166 10.67 11.85 3.72
CA GLN A 166 9.61 11.34 4.59
C GLN A 166 8.81 12.48 5.20
N TYR A 167 7.50 12.32 5.26
CA TYR A 167 6.58 13.35 5.74
C TYR A 167 6.86 13.77 7.19
N ASP A 168 7.13 12.84 8.10
CA ASP A 168 7.42 13.16 9.51
C ASP A 168 8.63 14.04 9.67
N TYR A 169 9.62 13.96 8.80
CA TYR A 169 10.80 14.80 8.87
C TYR A 169 10.54 16.21 8.34
N GLN A 170 9.55 16.38 7.49
CA GLN A 170 9.12 17.71 7.07
C GLN A 170 8.48 18.50 8.21
N ILE A 171 7.64 17.85 9.01
CA ILE A 171 6.93 18.50 10.12
C ILE A 171 7.80 18.64 11.37
N GLY A 172 8.89 17.90 11.48
CA GLY A 172 9.84 17.98 12.60
C GLY A 172 11.03 18.90 12.38
N ARG A 173 11.26 19.36 11.16
CA ARG A 173 12.41 20.22 10.82
C ARG A 173 12.05 21.69 10.91
N GLY A 174 12.81 22.45 11.68
CA GLY A 174 12.74 23.91 11.69
C GLY A 174 12.39 24.54 13.03
N GLY A 175 12.53 23.80 14.13
CA GLY A 175 12.43 24.37 15.48
C GLY A 175 11.01 24.59 15.98
N THR A 176 9.99 24.41 15.15
CA THR A 176 8.57 24.45 15.51
C THR A 176 7.94 23.14 15.06
N VAL A 177 8.03 22.13 15.91
CA VAL A 177 7.49 20.80 15.65
C VAL A 177 6.01 20.89 15.28
N GLY A 178 5.68 20.51 14.05
CA GLY A 178 4.32 20.34 13.61
C GLY A 178 3.58 21.61 13.15
N TYR A 179 4.17 22.79 13.18
CA TYR A 179 3.49 24.00 12.70
C TYR A 179 3.79 24.29 11.23
N ILE A 180 2.74 24.61 10.49
CA ILE A 180 2.82 25.16 9.14
C ILE A 180 2.39 26.62 9.21
N GLN A 181 3.28 27.52 8.81
CA GLN A 181 2.99 28.95 8.71
C GLN A 181 2.03 29.24 7.53
N PRO A 182 1.24 30.30 7.59
CA PRO A 182 0.41 30.71 6.46
C PRO A 182 1.24 30.93 5.17
N GLY A 183 0.61 30.66 4.05
CA GLY A 183 1.16 30.91 2.70
C GLY A 183 1.43 29.66 1.90
N ASP A 184 1.24 29.76 0.58
CA ASP A 184 1.31 28.65 -0.37
C ASP A 184 2.69 27.97 -0.47
N SER A 185 3.76 28.71 -0.15
CA SER A 185 5.12 28.18 -0.10
C SER A 185 5.40 27.36 1.16
N ASN A 186 4.59 27.54 2.21
CA ASN A 186 4.73 26.87 3.49
C ASN A 186 3.87 25.62 3.53
N LYS A 187 4.41 24.52 3.03
CA LYS A 187 3.75 23.23 3.02
C LYS A 187 4.65 22.15 3.60
N ALA A 188 4.05 21.18 4.27
CA ALA A 188 4.69 19.92 4.56
C ALA A 188 4.29 18.93 3.46
N GLU A 189 5.27 18.35 2.79
CA GLU A 189 5.05 17.44 1.68
C GLU A 189 6.05 16.31 1.73
N GLY A 190 5.58 15.07 1.69
CA GLY A 190 6.48 13.93 1.74
C GLY A 190 5.74 12.61 1.61
N TYR A 191 6.48 11.53 1.70
CA TYR A 191 5.94 10.18 1.63
C TYR A 191 5.84 9.53 3.01
N LEU A 192 4.88 8.63 3.14
CA LEU A 192 4.73 7.65 4.22
C LEU A 192 4.83 6.26 3.61
N ILE A 193 5.50 5.34 4.29
CA ILE A 193 5.70 3.98 3.81
C ILE A 193 4.88 3.02 4.68
N TYR A 194 4.17 2.12 4.03
CA TYR A 194 3.39 1.06 4.67
C TYR A 194 3.82 -0.29 4.10
N GLU A 195 3.81 -1.31 4.94
CA GLU A 195 3.99 -2.68 4.51
C GLU A 195 2.64 -3.39 4.54
N ILE A 196 2.12 -3.74 3.38
CA ILE A 196 0.77 -4.27 3.19
C ILE A 196 0.84 -5.59 2.40
N PRO A 197 -0.22 -6.43 2.42
CA PRO A 197 -0.26 -7.63 1.61
C PRO A 197 -0.06 -7.32 0.12
N ALA A 198 0.73 -8.14 -0.58
CA ALA A 198 0.96 -7.96 -2.02
C ALA A 198 -0.32 -8.14 -2.88
N THR A 199 -1.36 -8.74 -2.28
CA THR A 199 -2.68 -8.95 -2.91
C THR A 199 -3.66 -7.80 -2.69
N PHE A 200 -3.21 -6.67 -2.13
CA PHE A 200 -4.10 -5.52 -1.92
C PHE A 200 -4.61 -4.97 -3.27
N SER A 201 -5.78 -4.30 -3.21
CA SER A 201 -6.36 -3.60 -4.36
C SER A 201 -6.56 -2.13 -4.02
N PRO A 202 -6.12 -1.19 -4.87
CA PRO A 202 -6.36 0.25 -4.67
C PRO A 202 -7.85 0.58 -4.52
N GLU A 203 -8.73 -0.12 -5.24
CA GLU A 203 -10.18 0.10 -5.24
C GLU A 203 -10.83 -0.16 -3.87
N THR A 204 -10.21 -1.01 -3.05
CA THR A 204 -10.68 -1.35 -1.70
C THR A 204 -9.75 -0.83 -0.61
N THR A 205 -8.86 0.10 -0.99
CA THR A 205 -7.85 0.66 -0.06
C THR A 205 -8.06 2.15 0.11
N TYR A 206 -8.02 2.57 1.36
CA TYR A 206 -8.28 3.93 1.80
C TYR A 206 -7.15 4.42 2.70
N VAL A 207 -6.87 5.72 2.65
CA VAL A 207 -6.07 6.40 3.67
C VAL A 207 -7.04 7.14 4.58
N VAL A 208 -7.04 6.76 5.84
CA VAL A 208 -7.88 7.39 6.89
C VAL A 208 -6.97 8.26 7.75
N SER A 209 -7.35 9.50 7.97
CA SER A 209 -6.60 10.40 8.84
C SER A 209 -7.51 11.17 9.77
N ASN A 210 -7.20 11.16 11.05
CA ASN A 210 -7.74 12.12 12.02
C ASN A 210 -6.87 13.38 11.95
N LEU A 211 -7.26 14.33 11.14
CA LEU A 211 -6.49 15.55 10.87
C LEU A 211 -6.34 16.45 12.11
N ASP A 212 -7.39 16.46 12.94
CA ASP A 212 -7.42 17.04 14.28
C ASP A 212 -8.47 16.32 15.16
N TYR A 213 -8.81 16.86 16.33
CA TYR A 213 -9.78 16.25 17.26
C TYR A 213 -11.21 16.17 16.72
N GLN A 214 -11.57 16.98 15.70
CA GLN A 214 -12.93 17.10 15.16
C GLN A 214 -13.04 16.65 13.71
N ASN A 215 -11.92 16.65 12.98
CA ASN A 215 -11.91 16.45 11.54
C ASN A 215 -11.21 15.15 11.17
N GLN A 216 -11.99 14.22 10.66
CA GLN A 216 -11.49 13.02 10.01
C GLN A 216 -11.65 13.18 8.49
N ALA A 217 -10.67 12.69 7.76
CA ALA A 217 -10.75 12.60 6.30
C ALA A 217 -10.35 11.19 5.83
N VAL A 218 -10.94 10.78 4.72
CA VAL A 218 -10.67 9.50 4.09
C VAL A 218 -10.45 9.73 2.61
N TRP A 219 -9.39 9.17 2.07
CA TRP A 219 -9.09 9.18 0.63
C TRP A 219 -9.09 7.76 0.10
N LYS A 220 -9.74 7.55 -1.04
CA LYS A 220 -9.72 6.28 -1.78
C LYS A 220 -8.52 6.29 -2.74
N LEU A 221 -7.82 5.16 -2.87
CA LEU A 221 -6.63 5.08 -3.73
C LEU A 221 -6.97 4.80 -5.19
N GLY A 222 -8.07 4.08 -5.46
CA GLY A 222 -8.50 3.71 -6.81
C GLY A 222 -9.97 3.96 -7.09
#